data_d22655545cc7ab594a3d98c0909ba860
#
_entry.id   d22655545cc7ab594a3d98c0909ba860
#
_cell.length_a   1.000
_cell.length_b   1.000
_cell.length_c   1.000
_cell.angle_alpha   90.00
_cell.angle_beta   90.00
_cell.angle_gamma   90.00
#
_symmetry.space_group_name_H-M   'P 1'
#
loop_
_entity.id
_entity.type
_entity.pdbx_description
1 polymer ?
#
loop_
_entity_poly.entity_id
_entity_poly.type
_entity_poly.pdbx_seq_one_letter_code
_entity_poly.pdbx_strand_id
1 'polypeptide(L)'
;MAVFAMPEAAGAKFNLKRSFYLYSIVDYDPSGWIIRDAFLDNLRHYKIKNTKTYDLINPDMLTPEEILLARYPIRAGADMEAKNKKWLADVEARHYKNQKYLVEDLPNGKKKLYGLEAEAISTARLTAKLEEVMKPVLGGNEAALKLFEMKALNQAVKDLILFKLTHPEGRKTWTPEAPNAN
;
A
#
# COMPACT_ATOMS: atom_id res chain seq x y z
N MET A 1 -1.10 5.12 -6.29
CA MET A 1 -0.45 3.80 -6.16
C MET A 1 1.06 3.98 -6.23
N ALA A 2 1.77 3.80 -5.12
CA ALA A 2 3.22 3.82 -5.11
C ALA A 2 3.72 2.38 -5.21
N VAL A 3 4.25 2.00 -6.36
CA VAL A 3 4.94 0.73 -6.56
C VAL A 3 6.42 1.01 -6.43
N PHE A 4 7.04 0.51 -5.36
CA PHE A 4 8.49 0.55 -5.23
C PHE A 4 9.08 -0.64 -5.98
N ALA A 5 9.45 -0.42 -7.25
CA ALA A 5 10.40 -1.29 -7.92
C ALA A 5 11.80 -0.88 -7.44
N MET A 6 12.55 -1.81 -6.87
CA MET A 6 13.97 -1.57 -6.63
C MET A 6 14.65 -1.37 -7.98
N PRO A 7 15.47 -0.31 -8.16
CA PRO A 7 16.22 -0.14 -9.39
C PRO A 7 17.15 -1.35 -9.58
N GLU A 8 17.18 -1.90 -10.77
CA GLU A 8 18.21 -2.84 -11.18
C GLU A 8 19.58 -2.20 -10.94
N ALA A 9 20.33 -2.72 -9.99
CA ALA A 9 21.76 -2.50 -10.00
C ALA A 9 22.27 -3.12 -11.32
N ALA A 10 22.87 -2.31 -12.17
CA ALA A 10 23.35 -2.70 -13.49
C ALA A 10 24.12 -4.03 -13.39
N GLY A 11 23.58 -5.10 -13.99
CA GLY A 11 24.18 -6.42 -14.05
C GLY A 11 23.77 -7.43 -12.98
N ALA A 12 22.94 -7.09 -11.98
CA ALA A 12 22.44 -8.07 -11.02
C ALA A 12 21.30 -8.91 -11.65
N LYS A 13 21.57 -10.19 -11.88
CA LYS A 13 20.53 -11.14 -12.28
C LYS A 13 19.48 -11.24 -11.17
N PHE A 14 18.25 -10.91 -11.49
CA PHE A 14 17.13 -10.96 -10.58
C PHE A 14 16.91 -12.40 -10.03
N ASN A 15 17.07 -12.60 -8.72
CA ASN A 15 16.93 -13.92 -8.14
C ASN A 15 15.46 -14.23 -7.85
N LEU A 16 14.75 -14.83 -8.79
CA LEU A 16 13.34 -15.21 -8.69
C LEU A 16 13.03 -16.23 -7.57
N LYS A 17 14.05 -16.82 -6.94
CA LYS A 17 13.89 -17.72 -5.79
C LYS A 17 13.73 -16.97 -4.47
N ARG A 18 14.06 -15.68 -4.42
CA ARG A 18 13.88 -14.86 -3.23
C ARG A 18 12.41 -14.49 -3.03
N SER A 19 12.02 -14.34 -1.78
CA SER A 19 10.69 -13.82 -1.45
C SER A 19 10.58 -12.36 -1.83
N PHE A 20 9.48 -12.03 -2.48
CA PHE A 20 9.05 -10.66 -2.74
C PHE A 20 8.09 -10.22 -1.66
N TYR A 21 8.22 -8.99 -1.23
CA TYR A 21 7.35 -8.39 -0.23
C TYR A 21 6.62 -7.22 -0.89
N LEU A 22 5.31 -7.36 -1.08
CA LEU A 22 4.45 -6.32 -1.61
C LEU A 22 3.72 -5.62 -0.47
N TYR A 23 4.02 -4.36 -0.27
CA TYR A 23 3.31 -3.49 0.68
C TYR A 23 2.29 -2.67 -0.11
N SER A 24 1.02 -3.00 0.08
CA SER A 24 -0.09 -2.42 -0.69
C SER A 24 -0.68 -1.23 0.05
N ILE A 25 -0.70 -0.08 -0.62
CA ILE A 25 -1.40 1.13 -0.19
C ILE A 25 -2.48 1.40 -1.23
N VAL A 26 -3.64 0.83 -1.01
CA VAL A 26 -4.84 1.01 -1.83
C VAL A 26 -6.01 1.26 -0.90
N ASP A 27 -7.09 1.83 -1.41
CA ASP A 27 -8.32 2.01 -0.67
C ASP A 27 -8.81 0.67 -0.11
N TYR A 28 -9.36 0.72 1.09
CA TYR A 28 -9.93 -0.44 1.73
C TYR A 28 -11.35 -0.66 1.23
N ASP A 29 -11.45 -1.08 -0.03
CA ASP A 29 -12.69 -1.34 -0.75
C ASP A 29 -12.48 -2.41 -1.84
N PRO A 30 -13.56 -2.90 -2.49
CA PRO A 30 -13.45 -3.88 -3.58
C PRO A 30 -12.59 -3.42 -4.75
N SER A 31 -12.62 -2.13 -5.09
CA SER A 31 -11.88 -1.57 -6.24
C SER A 31 -10.38 -1.53 -5.97
N GLY A 32 -9.98 -1.06 -4.79
CA GLY A 32 -8.58 -1.07 -4.36
C GLY A 32 -8.00 -2.49 -4.34
N TRP A 33 -8.77 -3.46 -3.90
CA TRP A 33 -8.33 -4.85 -3.88
C TRP A 33 -8.22 -5.47 -5.26
N ILE A 34 -9.10 -5.11 -6.21
CA ILE A 34 -8.96 -5.50 -7.61
C ILE A 34 -7.66 -4.96 -8.21
N ILE A 35 -7.31 -3.71 -7.93
CA ILE A 35 -6.05 -3.11 -8.39
C ILE A 35 -4.84 -3.87 -7.81
N ARG A 36 -4.86 -4.19 -6.52
CA ARG A 36 -3.82 -5.00 -5.86
C ARG A 36 -3.69 -6.38 -6.49
N ASP A 37 -4.82 -7.07 -6.68
CA ASP A 37 -4.85 -8.42 -7.22
C ASP A 37 -4.36 -8.45 -8.69
N ALA A 38 -4.76 -7.47 -9.50
CA ALA A 38 -4.25 -7.32 -10.87
C ALA A 38 -2.73 -7.11 -10.89
N PHE A 39 -2.18 -6.37 -9.93
CA PHE A 39 -0.73 -6.23 -9.81
C PHE A 39 -0.06 -7.57 -9.44
N LEU A 40 -0.64 -8.34 -8.51
CA LEU A 40 -0.14 -9.67 -8.14
C LEU A 40 -0.19 -10.65 -9.33
N ASP A 41 -1.23 -10.58 -10.14
CA ASP A 41 -1.34 -11.42 -11.34
C ASP A 41 -0.27 -11.04 -12.38
N ASN A 42 0.03 -9.76 -12.54
CA ASN A 42 1.14 -9.32 -13.36
C ASN A 42 2.50 -9.85 -12.84
N LEU A 43 2.74 -9.82 -11.52
CA LEU A 43 3.96 -10.41 -10.95
C LEU A 43 4.06 -11.91 -11.26
N ARG A 44 2.96 -12.66 -11.16
CA ARG A 44 2.89 -14.08 -11.52
C ARG A 44 3.17 -14.32 -13.00
N HIS A 45 2.64 -13.46 -13.88
CA HIS A 45 2.93 -13.49 -15.31
C HIS A 45 4.44 -13.39 -15.58
N TYR A 46 5.13 -12.52 -14.86
CA TYR A 46 6.60 -12.41 -14.91
C TYR A 46 7.34 -13.48 -14.09
N LYS A 47 6.67 -14.59 -13.72
CA LYS A 47 7.21 -15.73 -12.97
C LYS A 47 7.69 -15.41 -11.54
N ILE A 48 7.28 -14.28 -11.00
CA ILE A 48 7.52 -13.93 -9.60
C ILE A 48 6.43 -14.59 -8.74
N LYS A 49 6.70 -15.82 -8.28
CA LYS A 49 5.71 -16.67 -7.61
C LYS A 49 5.73 -16.56 -6.09
N ASN A 50 6.89 -16.23 -5.50
CA ASN A 50 7.05 -16.18 -4.05
C ASN A 50 6.83 -14.75 -3.52
N THR A 51 5.59 -14.27 -3.62
CA THR A 51 5.21 -12.93 -3.16
C THR A 51 4.43 -13.02 -1.86
N LYS A 52 4.88 -12.27 -0.84
CA LYS A 52 4.15 -12.03 0.41
C LYS A 52 3.53 -10.66 0.35
N THR A 53 2.22 -10.57 0.59
CA THR A 53 1.47 -9.31 0.48
C THR A 53 1.07 -8.82 1.86
N TYR A 54 1.28 -7.53 2.10
CA TYR A 54 0.87 -6.81 3.30
C TYR A 54 -0.01 -5.64 2.89
N ASP A 55 -1.29 -5.69 3.25
CA ASP A 55 -2.20 -4.57 3.05
C ASP A 55 -2.03 -3.60 4.22
N LEU A 56 -1.50 -2.42 3.91
CA LEU A 56 -1.19 -1.42 4.94
C LEU A 56 -2.43 -0.67 5.40
N ILE A 57 -3.42 -0.48 4.53
CA ILE A 57 -4.68 0.16 4.89
C ILE A 57 -5.65 -0.89 5.43
N ASN A 58 -6.08 -0.71 6.68
CA ASN A 58 -7.08 -1.55 7.32
C ASN A 58 -7.84 -0.78 8.41
N PRO A 59 -9.05 -1.22 8.81
CA PRO A 59 -9.89 -0.46 9.74
C PRO A 59 -9.33 -0.34 11.16
N ASP A 60 -8.42 -1.23 11.58
CA ASP A 60 -7.82 -1.16 12.92
C ASP A 60 -6.78 -0.03 13.07
N MET A 61 -6.46 0.66 11.97
CA MET A 61 -5.61 1.86 11.99
C MET A 61 -6.36 3.12 12.47
N LEU A 62 -7.68 3.07 12.56
CA LEU A 62 -8.54 4.19 12.92
C LEU A 62 -9.38 3.85 14.17
N THR A 63 -9.74 4.86 14.93
CA THR A 63 -10.74 4.70 16.00
C THR A 63 -12.13 4.51 15.38
N PRO A 64 -13.11 3.97 16.14
CA PRO A 64 -14.49 3.87 15.67
C PRO A 64 -15.08 5.18 15.17
N GLU A 65 -14.81 6.28 15.88
CA GLU A 65 -15.28 7.62 15.53
C GLU A 65 -14.66 8.12 14.23
N GLU A 66 -13.36 7.91 14.06
CA GLU A 66 -12.65 8.26 12.82
C GLU A 66 -13.18 7.46 11.63
N ILE A 67 -13.47 6.16 11.81
CA ILE A 67 -14.07 5.32 10.75
C ILE A 67 -15.44 5.87 10.34
N LEU A 68 -16.30 6.19 11.31
CA LEU A 68 -17.63 6.71 11.02
C LEU A 68 -17.61 8.03 10.25
N LEU A 69 -16.58 8.85 10.46
CA LEU A 69 -16.37 10.12 9.74
C LEU A 69 -15.74 9.90 8.36
N ALA A 70 -14.81 8.94 8.21
CA ALA A 70 -14.02 8.74 7.01
C ALA A 70 -14.60 7.70 6.03
N ARG A 71 -15.54 6.87 6.47
CA ARG A 71 -16.12 5.81 5.64
C ARG A 71 -17.01 6.37 4.55
N TYR A 72 -16.95 5.77 3.38
CA TYR A 72 -17.83 6.08 2.26
C TYR A 72 -18.62 4.84 1.83
N PRO A 73 -19.86 5.00 1.29
CA PRO A 73 -20.66 3.85 0.87
C PRO A 73 -20.06 3.20 -0.38
N ILE A 74 -19.84 1.90 -0.31
CA ILE A 74 -19.43 1.11 -1.49
C ILE A 74 -20.62 1.03 -2.46
N ARG A 75 -20.34 1.25 -3.74
CA ARG A 75 -21.35 1.20 -4.79
C ARG A 75 -22.04 -0.16 -4.82
N ALA A 76 -23.37 -0.11 -4.74
CA ALA A 76 -24.23 -1.26 -4.93
C ALA A 76 -24.74 -1.32 -6.38
N GLY A 77 -24.94 -2.52 -6.90
CA GLY A 77 -25.46 -2.77 -8.24
C GLY A 77 -25.22 -4.22 -8.64
N ALA A 78 -25.97 -4.70 -9.62
CA ALA A 78 -25.88 -6.09 -10.07
C ALA A 78 -24.48 -6.43 -10.62
N ASP A 79 -23.79 -5.47 -11.22
CA ASP A 79 -22.41 -5.58 -11.72
C ASP A 79 -21.36 -5.64 -10.61
N MET A 80 -21.69 -5.13 -9.41
CA MET A 80 -20.79 -5.09 -8.26
C MET A 80 -21.08 -6.17 -7.22
N GLU A 81 -22.22 -6.85 -7.28
CA GLU A 81 -22.66 -7.77 -6.24
C GLU A 81 -21.66 -8.91 -5.98
N ALA A 82 -21.18 -9.56 -7.04
CA ALA A 82 -20.21 -10.64 -6.92
C ALA A 82 -18.86 -10.15 -6.36
N LYS A 83 -18.42 -8.96 -6.76
CA LYS A 83 -17.17 -8.33 -6.28
C LYS A 83 -17.29 -7.95 -4.81
N ASN A 84 -18.40 -7.34 -4.42
CA ASN A 84 -18.68 -6.95 -3.05
C ASN A 84 -18.79 -8.17 -2.12
N LYS A 85 -19.44 -9.23 -2.58
CA LYS A 85 -19.56 -10.50 -1.82
C LYS A 85 -18.19 -11.15 -1.62
N LYS A 86 -17.37 -11.24 -2.67
CA LYS A 86 -16.00 -11.76 -2.56
C LYS A 86 -15.17 -10.93 -1.59
N TRP A 87 -15.17 -9.61 -1.77
CA TRP A 87 -14.44 -8.70 -0.90
C TRP A 87 -14.85 -8.83 0.57
N LEU A 88 -16.16 -8.88 0.85
CA LEU A 88 -16.69 -9.05 2.19
C LEU A 88 -16.19 -10.34 2.84
N ALA A 89 -16.23 -11.47 2.11
CA ALA A 89 -15.72 -12.75 2.60
C ALA A 89 -14.22 -12.68 2.93
N ASP A 90 -13.44 -12.05 2.06
CA ASP A 90 -11.99 -11.89 2.26
C ASP A 90 -11.67 -11.00 3.47
N VAL A 91 -12.43 -9.93 3.73
CA VAL A 91 -12.21 -9.06 4.90
C VAL A 91 -12.70 -9.68 6.19
N GLU A 92 -13.81 -10.43 6.17
CA GLU A 92 -14.31 -11.18 7.33
C GLU A 92 -13.28 -12.23 7.79
N ALA A 93 -12.60 -12.88 6.87
CA ALA A 93 -11.53 -13.84 7.17
C ALA A 93 -10.30 -13.21 7.84
N ARG A 94 -10.14 -11.90 7.78
CA ARG A 94 -9.01 -11.19 8.40
C ARG A 94 -9.23 -10.80 9.85
N HIS A 95 -10.47 -10.87 10.35
CA HIS A 95 -10.85 -10.64 11.74
C HIS A 95 -10.43 -9.28 12.33
N TYR A 96 -10.47 -8.22 11.52
CA TYR A 96 -10.21 -6.86 12.01
C TYR A 96 -11.28 -6.44 13.02
N LYS A 97 -10.85 -5.91 14.18
CA LYS A 97 -11.75 -5.52 15.30
C LYS A 97 -12.76 -4.46 14.87
N ASN A 98 -12.31 -3.50 14.05
CA ASN A 98 -13.11 -2.35 13.65
C ASN A 98 -13.87 -2.58 12.32
N GLN A 99 -13.79 -3.78 11.74
CA GLN A 99 -14.55 -4.15 10.52
C GLN A 99 -16.06 -3.94 10.68
N LYS A 100 -16.61 -4.17 11.86
CA LYS A 100 -18.03 -3.99 12.17
C LYS A 100 -18.57 -2.58 11.89
N TYR A 101 -17.72 -1.56 11.90
CA TYR A 101 -18.10 -0.18 11.58
C TYR A 101 -18.19 0.10 10.07
N LEU A 102 -17.76 -0.84 9.25
CA LEU A 102 -17.81 -0.79 7.78
C LEU A 102 -18.93 -1.64 7.19
N VAL A 103 -19.73 -2.27 8.03
CA VAL A 103 -20.88 -3.09 7.62
C VAL A 103 -22.10 -2.65 8.42
N GLU A 104 -23.19 -2.37 7.74
CA GLU A 104 -24.46 -1.97 8.33
C GLU A 104 -25.55 -2.96 7.89
N ASP A 105 -26.22 -3.59 8.84
CA ASP A 105 -27.33 -4.49 8.55
C ASP A 105 -28.60 -3.66 8.27
N LEU A 106 -29.20 -3.89 7.11
CA LEU A 106 -30.42 -3.20 6.71
C LEU A 106 -31.66 -4.00 7.13
N PRO A 107 -32.84 -3.33 7.33
CA PRO A 107 -34.08 -4.01 7.73
C PRO A 107 -34.56 -5.12 6.79
N ASN A 108 -34.13 -5.10 5.53
CA ASN A 108 -34.47 -6.10 4.53
C ASN A 108 -33.50 -7.31 4.51
N GLY A 109 -32.64 -7.46 5.53
CA GLY A 109 -31.65 -8.52 5.63
C GLY A 109 -30.44 -8.35 4.70
N LYS A 110 -30.35 -7.23 3.96
CA LYS A 110 -29.19 -6.90 3.15
C LYS A 110 -28.14 -6.17 3.99
N LYS A 111 -26.90 -6.25 3.57
CA LYS A 111 -25.78 -5.49 4.17
C LYS A 111 -25.45 -4.30 3.30
N LYS A 112 -25.28 -3.13 3.92
CA LYS A 112 -24.66 -1.95 3.30
C LYS A 112 -23.20 -1.91 3.69
N LEU A 113 -22.34 -1.81 2.69
CA LEU A 113 -20.90 -1.89 2.86
C LEU A 113 -20.28 -0.51 2.71
N TYR A 114 -19.22 -0.27 3.47
CA TYR A 114 -18.46 0.97 3.44
C TYR A 114 -16.98 0.67 3.24
N GLY A 115 -16.31 1.52 2.47
CA GLY A 115 -14.87 1.54 2.27
C GLY A 115 -14.19 2.62 3.10
N LEU A 116 -12.85 2.61 3.09
CA LEU A 116 -12.00 3.67 3.62
C LEU A 116 -11.02 4.10 2.54
N GLU A 117 -10.93 5.39 2.29
CA GLU A 117 -9.90 5.96 1.42
C GLU A 117 -8.53 5.89 2.10
N ALA A 118 -7.49 5.69 1.31
CA ALA A 118 -6.12 5.63 1.82
C ALA A 118 -5.71 6.97 2.48
N GLU A 119 -6.24 8.08 2.00
CA GLU A 119 -6.02 9.43 2.53
C GLU A 119 -6.62 9.64 3.93
N ALA A 120 -7.58 8.80 4.35
CA ALA A 120 -8.11 8.85 5.72
C ALA A 120 -7.05 8.45 6.76
N ILE A 121 -5.98 7.78 6.35
CA ILE A 121 -4.90 7.36 7.22
C ILE A 121 -3.77 8.38 7.17
N SER A 122 -3.44 8.97 8.32
CA SER A 122 -2.34 9.93 8.39
C SER A 122 -1.00 9.29 7.98
N THR A 123 -0.13 10.07 7.35
CA THR A 123 1.22 9.61 6.95
C THR A 123 1.99 9.03 8.12
N ALA A 124 1.86 9.59 9.31
CA ALA A 124 2.53 9.09 10.52
C ALA A 124 2.08 7.66 10.88
N ARG A 125 0.76 7.39 10.85
CA ARG A 125 0.22 6.04 11.12
C ARG A 125 0.64 5.05 10.03
N LEU A 126 0.62 5.48 8.79
CA LEU A 126 1.04 4.64 7.66
C LEU A 126 2.52 4.27 7.75
N THR A 127 3.37 5.25 8.10
CA THR A 127 4.81 5.01 8.32
C THR A 127 5.03 4.04 9.48
N ALA A 128 4.37 4.25 10.62
CA ALA A 128 4.49 3.35 11.77
C ALA A 128 4.03 1.93 11.41
N LYS A 129 2.94 1.78 10.66
CA LYS A 129 2.48 0.46 10.19
C LYS A 129 3.45 -0.19 9.23
N LEU A 130 4.02 0.56 8.31
CA LEU A 130 5.06 0.07 7.40
C LEU A 130 6.28 -0.42 8.18
N GLU A 131 6.75 0.35 9.14
CA GLU A 131 7.88 -0.02 10.01
C GLU A 131 7.59 -1.31 10.80
N GLU A 132 6.39 -1.43 11.37
CA GLU A 132 5.94 -2.62 12.08
C GLU A 132 6.04 -3.89 11.21
N VAL A 133 5.48 -3.83 9.98
CA VAL A 133 5.44 -5.01 9.11
C VAL A 133 6.76 -5.30 8.40
N MET A 134 7.62 -4.30 8.26
CA MET A 134 8.97 -4.48 7.69
C MET A 134 9.99 -5.01 8.70
N LYS A 135 9.82 -4.70 9.97
CA LYS A 135 10.76 -5.07 11.04
C LYS A 135 11.12 -6.56 11.07
N PRO A 136 10.16 -7.51 10.99
CA PRO A 136 10.49 -8.94 10.94
C PRO A 136 11.20 -9.37 9.65
N VAL A 137 11.00 -8.64 8.56
CA VAL A 137 11.58 -8.97 7.24
C VAL A 137 13.03 -8.50 7.14
N LEU A 138 13.33 -7.35 7.71
CA LEU A 138 14.63 -6.69 7.57
C LEU A 138 15.64 -7.07 8.66
N GLY A 139 15.19 -7.61 9.81
CA GLY A 139 16.07 -8.08 10.90
C GLY A 139 16.90 -6.98 11.58
N GLY A 140 16.73 -6.78 12.88
CA GLY A 140 17.59 -6.00 13.78
C GLY A 140 18.13 -4.63 13.29
N ASN A 141 19.41 -4.35 13.54
CA ASN A 141 20.07 -3.11 13.16
C ASN A 141 20.26 -2.92 11.64
N GLU A 142 20.33 -4.02 10.88
CA GLU A 142 20.37 -3.99 9.43
C GLU A 142 19.06 -3.45 8.83
N ALA A 143 17.94 -3.64 9.53
CA ALA A 143 16.65 -3.07 9.16
C ALA A 143 16.63 -1.56 9.26
N ALA A 144 17.20 -1.00 10.30
CA ALA A 144 17.27 0.45 10.49
C ALA A 144 18.15 1.10 9.41
N LEU A 145 19.25 0.45 9.02
CA LEU A 145 20.13 0.93 7.96
C LEU A 145 19.42 0.92 6.60
N LYS A 146 18.73 -0.18 6.26
CA LYS A 146 17.95 -0.29 5.02
C LYS A 146 16.77 0.69 4.99
N LEU A 147 16.12 0.92 6.13
CA LEU A 147 15.06 1.92 6.22
C LEU A 147 15.61 3.35 6.00
N PHE A 148 16.81 3.63 6.50
CA PHE A 148 17.50 4.89 6.26
C PHE A 148 17.86 5.04 4.78
N GLU A 149 18.38 4.00 4.14
CA GLU A 149 18.69 3.98 2.70
C GLU A 149 17.41 4.20 1.87
N MET A 150 16.29 3.58 2.25
CA MET A 150 14.98 3.79 1.59
C MET A 150 14.47 5.22 1.77
N LYS A 151 14.63 5.83 2.96
CA LYS A 151 14.25 7.22 3.20
C LYS A 151 15.11 8.18 2.35
N ALA A 152 16.40 7.93 2.26
CA ALA A 152 17.33 8.70 1.41
C ALA A 152 16.97 8.56 -0.07
N LEU A 153 16.65 7.35 -0.54
CA LEU A 153 16.21 7.11 -1.92
C LEU A 153 14.88 7.80 -2.22
N ASN A 154 13.91 7.74 -1.31
CA ASN A 154 12.63 8.43 -1.47
C ASN A 154 12.80 9.94 -1.54
N GLN A 155 13.70 10.50 -0.74
CA GLN A 155 14.00 11.92 -0.80
C GLN A 155 14.66 12.26 -2.14
N ALA A 156 15.64 11.50 -2.59
CA ALA A 156 16.30 11.69 -3.88
C ALA A 156 15.31 11.61 -5.08
N VAL A 157 14.34 10.68 -5.01
CA VAL A 157 13.28 10.58 -6.03
C VAL A 157 12.37 11.82 -6.03
N LYS A 158 11.96 12.31 -4.84
CA LYS A 158 11.18 13.54 -4.72
C LYS A 158 11.93 14.73 -5.29
N ASP A 159 13.20 14.85 -4.96
CA ASP A 159 14.06 15.95 -5.43
C ASP A 159 14.25 15.88 -6.95
N LEU A 160 14.40 14.68 -7.52
CA LEU A 160 14.46 14.48 -8.96
C LEU A 160 13.15 14.87 -9.66
N ILE A 161 12.00 14.49 -9.08
CA ILE A 161 10.69 14.86 -9.62
C ILE A 161 10.51 16.38 -9.56
N LEU A 162 10.82 17.00 -8.43
CA LEU A 162 10.75 18.45 -8.27
C LEU A 162 11.67 19.16 -9.26
N PHE A 163 12.92 18.67 -9.40
CA PHE A 163 13.88 19.20 -10.36
C PHE A 163 13.34 19.12 -11.80
N LYS A 164 12.77 17.98 -12.22
CA LYS A 164 12.17 17.83 -13.55
C LYS A 164 10.96 18.74 -13.77
N LEU A 165 10.14 18.97 -12.75
CA LEU A 165 9.00 19.85 -12.81
C LEU A 165 9.42 21.33 -12.91
N THR A 166 10.50 21.71 -12.25
CA THR A 166 11.02 23.09 -12.25
C THR A 166 11.94 23.37 -13.45
N HIS A 167 12.48 22.34 -14.12
CA HIS A 167 13.40 22.44 -15.25
C HIS A 167 12.92 21.59 -16.44
N PRO A 168 11.77 21.87 -17.05
CA PRO A 168 11.19 21.05 -18.10
C PRO A 168 12.04 20.95 -19.37
N GLU A 169 12.97 21.89 -19.58
CA GLU A 169 13.78 21.98 -20.81
C GLU A 169 15.04 21.10 -20.84
N GLY A 170 15.21 20.22 -19.85
CA GLY A 170 16.16 19.10 -19.92
C GLY A 170 17.65 19.41 -20.05
N ARG A 171 18.10 20.66 -19.87
CA ARG A 171 19.51 21.10 -20.12
C ARG A 171 20.45 21.02 -18.91
N LYS A 172 19.99 20.58 -17.73
CA LYS A 172 20.88 20.44 -16.57
C LYS A 172 20.87 19.00 -16.07
N THR A 173 22.04 18.44 -15.84
CA THR A 173 22.19 17.16 -15.17
C THR A 173 21.89 17.35 -13.67
N TRP A 174 20.93 16.58 -13.15
CA TRP A 174 20.66 16.55 -11.71
C TRP A 174 21.80 15.83 -10.98
N THR A 175 22.35 16.47 -9.95
CA THR A 175 23.30 15.83 -9.02
C THR A 175 22.67 15.87 -7.63
N PRO A 176 22.54 14.73 -6.91
CA PRO A 176 22.03 14.72 -5.55
C PRO A 176 22.99 15.48 -4.64
N GLU A 177 22.44 16.35 -3.79
CA GLU A 177 23.24 16.96 -2.71
C GLU A 177 23.67 15.87 -1.73
N ALA A 178 24.94 15.92 -1.31
CA ALA A 178 25.42 15.02 -0.28
C ALA A 178 24.62 15.27 1.02
N PRO A 179 24.19 14.23 1.76
CA PRO A 179 23.49 14.42 3.01
C PRO A 179 24.41 15.22 3.97
N ASN A 180 23.90 16.34 4.46
CA ASN A 180 24.62 17.16 5.43
C ASN A 180 25.00 16.28 6.64
N ALA A 181 26.29 16.08 6.84
CA ALA A 181 26.84 15.48 8.03
C ALA A 181 26.72 16.48 9.18
N ASN A 182 25.62 16.39 9.94
CA ASN A 182 25.46 16.99 11.26
C ASN A 182 25.16 15.90 12.26
#